data_66e6d7b1ae0b88de81b4b40443c06e38
#
_entry.id   66e6d7b1ae0b88de81b4b40443c06e38
#
_cell.length_a   1.000
_cell.length_b   1.000
_cell.length_c   1.000
_cell.angle_alpha   90.00
_cell.angle_beta   90.00
_cell.angle_gamma   90.00
#
_symmetry.space_group_name_H-M   'P 1'
#
loop_
_entity.id
_entity.type
_entity.pdbx_description
1 polymer ?
#
loop_
_entity_poly.entity_id
_entity_poly.type
_entity_poly.pdbx_seq_one_letter_code
_entity_poly.pdbx_strand_id
1 'polypeptide(L)'
;MKVSTKNEYGQLKSVILGRTTHANWPKGDLFFDRMLSLSTFKGKLQKGPISEDILKEANDELLYMKDILEDHDVSVFRPEIKDYTQTYMHYGSMVQGMHSYSARDLLLSVGDMVIECPTPFISRYVEFES
;
A
#
# COMPACT_ATOMS: atom_id res chain seq x y z
N MET A 1 4.28 -14.95 -11.31
CA MET A 1 5.07 -15.03 -10.04
C MET A 1 4.80 -16.36 -9.37
N LYS A 2 5.83 -17.06 -8.83
CA LYS A 2 5.64 -18.28 -8.05
C LYS A 2 5.84 -17.93 -6.58
N VAL A 3 4.81 -18.11 -5.77
CA VAL A 3 4.88 -17.90 -4.31
C VAL A 3 5.40 -19.18 -3.66
N SER A 4 6.30 -19.07 -2.71
CA SER A 4 6.83 -20.19 -1.93
C SER A 4 7.43 -19.70 -0.61
N THR A 5 6.58 -19.46 0.38
CA THR A 5 7.01 -18.97 1.70
C THR A 5 6.91 -20.09 2.72
N LYS A 6 8.04 -20.64 3.13
CA LYS A 6 8.08 -21.75 4.08
C LYS A 6 8.53 -21.33 5.49
N ASN A 7 9.28 -20.26 5.59
CA ASN A 7 9.79 -19.70 6.84
C ASN A 7 10.31 -18.28 6.61
N GLU A 8 10.66 -17.59 7.67
CA GLU A 8 11.19 -16.21 7.64
C GLU A 8 12.72 -16.14 7.54
N TYR A 9 13.41 -17.29 7.55
CA TYR A 9 14.87 -17.38 7.61
C TYR A 9 15.50 -17.82 6.31
N GLY A 10 14.69 -18.25 5.35
CA GLY A 10 15.16 -18.67 4.02
C GLY A 10 15.66 -17.50 3.20
N GLN A 11 16.45 -17.78 2.18
CA GLN A 11 16.90 -16.76 1.24
C GLN A 11 15.68 -16.13 0.53
N LEU A 12 15.53 -14.82 0.62
CA LEU A 12 14.51 -14.07 -0.11
C LEU A 12 14.76 -14.22 -1.62
N LYS A 13 13.73 -14.59 -2.37
CA LYS A 13 13.80 -14.78 -3.83
C LYS A 13 12.99 -13.73 -4.59
N SER A 14 11.89 -13.32 -4.00
CA SER A 14 11.04 -12.29 -4.59
C SER A 14 10.26 -11.53 -3.51
N VAL A 15 9.92 -10.29 -3.80
CA VAL A 15 9.19 -9.41 -2.87
C VAL A 15 8.27 -8.49 -3.66
N ILE A 16 7.14 -8.12 -3.05
CA ILE A 16 6.32 -7.00 -3.51
C ILE A 16 6.74 -5.75 -2.74
N LEU A 17 7.24 -4.76 -3.47
CA LEU A 17 7.65 -3.48 -2.92
C LEU A 17 6.63 -2.41 -3.32
N GLY A 18 6.06 -1.73 -2.36
CA GLY A 18 5.00 -0.75 -2.57
C GLY A 18 5.39 0.47 -3.41
N ARG A 19 4.40 1.32 -3.70
CA ARG A 19 4.55 2.61 -4.40
C ARG A 19 3.89 3.72 -3.61
N THR A 20 4.40 4.94 -3.80
CA THR A 20 3.79 6.16 -3.25
C THR A 20 3.04 6.98 -4.30
N THR A 21 3.19 6.64 -5.58
CA THR A 21 2.58 7.38 -6.71
C THR A 21 1.08 7.57 -6.50
N HIS A 22 0.62 8.82 -6.58
CA HIS A 22 -0.77 9.22 -6.36
C HIS A 22 -1.35 8.85 -4.99
N ALA A 23 -0.50 8.65 -3.97
CA ALA A 23 -0.97 8.39 -2.61
C ALA A 23 -1.81 9.56 -2.10
N ASN A 24 -2.81 9.23 -1.29
CA ASN A 24 -3.87 10.13 -0.90
C ASN A 24 -4.32 9.85 0.53
N TRP A 25 -4.67 10.88 1.28
CA TRP A 25 -5.40 10.73 2.54
C TRP A 25 -6.90 10.67 2.22
N PRO A 26 -7.56 9.50 2.37
CA PRO A 26 -8.83 9.25 1.73
C PRO A 26 -9.97 10.09 2.31
N LYS A 27 -10.91 10.47 1.43
CA LYS A 27 -12.23 10.98 1.81
C LYS A 27 -13.26 9.85 1.72
N GLY A 28 -14.24 9.86 2.61
CA GLY A 28 -15.34 8.88 2.62
C GLY A 28 -15.03 7.57 3.38
N ASP A 29 -13.85 7.41 3.94
CA ASP A 29 -13.52 6.25 4.78
C ASP A 29 -13.82 6.54 6.26
N LEU A 30 -14.90 5.95 6.75
CA LEU A 30 -15.39 6.19 8.11
C LEU A 30 -14.41 5.71 9.19
N PHE A 31 -13.70 4.61 8.93
CA PHE A 31 -12.72 4.10 9.90
C PHE A 31 -11.49 5.01 9.95
N PHE A 32 -11.01 5.48 8.81
CA PHE A 32 -9.94 6.46 8.74
C PHE A 32 -10.31 7.74 9.50
N ASP A 33 -11.53 8.25 9.31
CA ASP A 33 -12.04 9.41 10.02
C ASP A 33 -12.09 9.22 11.53
N ARG A 34 -12.55 8.05 11.97
CA ARG A 34 -12.59 7.69 13.37
C ARG A 34 -11.18 7.61 13.97
N MET A 35 -10.26 6.96 13.27
CA MET A 35 -8.86 6.86 13.68
C MET A 35 -8.23 8.26 13.85
N LEU A 36 -8.41 9.13 12.86
CA LEU A 36 -7.89 10.51 12.94
C LEU A 36 -8.49 11.27 14.12
N SER A 37 -9.78 11.10 14.41
CA SER A 37 -10.43 11.79 15.53
C SER A 37 -9.88 11.41 16.91
N LEU A 38 -9.27 10.23 17.01
CA LEU A 38 -8.67 9.70 18.24
C LEU A 38 -7.15 9.89 18.28
N SER A 39 -6.53 10.27 17.18
CA SER A 39 -5.08 10.40 17.07
C SER A 39 -4.58 11.77 17.54
N THR A 40 -3.27 11.86 17.80
CA THR A 40 -2.57 13.12 18.05
C THR A 40 -2.53 14.04 16.83
N PHE A 41 -2.88 13.51 15.64
CA PHE A 41 -2.97 14.25 14.39
C PHE A 41 -4.32 14.94 14.18
N LYS A 42 -5.23 14.86 15.14
CA LYS A 42 -6.55 15.50 15.06
C LYS A 42 -6.43 16.96 14.61
N GLY A 43 -7.07 17.28 13.48
CA GLY A 43 -7.08 18.63 12.90
C GLY A 43 -5.76 19.06 12.24
N LYS A 44 -4.71 18.23 12.24
CA LYS A 44 -3.41 18.53 11.62
C LYS A 44 -3.22 17.84 10.27
N LEU A 45 -3.86 16.70 10.05
CA LEU A 45 -3.79 15.97 8.79
C LEU A 45 -4.90 16.46 7.85
N GLN A 46 -4.52 17.01 6.74
CA GLN A 46 -5.45 17.43 5.69
C GLN A 46 -5.73 16.24 4.77
N LYS A 47 -7.01 15.92 4.55
CA LYS A 47 -7.42 14.91 3.58
C LYS A 47 -7.23 15.39 2.15
N GLY A 48 -6.87 14.48 1.28
CA GLY A 48 -6.63 14.76 -0.13
C GLY A 48 -5.25 14.28 -0.58
N PRO A 49 -4.81 14.66 -1.77
CA PRO A 49 -3.51 14.28 -2.31
C PRO A 49 -2.37 14.67 -1.37
N ILE A 50 -1.42 13.75 -1.20
CA ILE A 50 -0.17 14.03 -0.50
C ILE A 50 0.72 14.87 -1.44
N SER A 51 1.53 15.79 -0.88
CA SER A 51 2.35 16.66 -1.70
C SER A 51 3.32 15.87 -2.57
N GLU A 52 3.51 16.30 -3.80
CA GLU A 52 4.35 15.63 -4.79
C GLU A 52 5.82 15.51 -4.33
N ASP A 53 6.33 16.50 -3.61
CA ASP A 53 7.70 16.47 -3.08
C ASP A 53 7.89 15.33 -2.09
N ILE A 54 6.93 15.11 -1.17
CA ILE A 54 6.95 14.01 -0.22
C ILE A 54 6.83 12.67 -0.96
N LEU A 55 5.92 12.58 -1.93
CA LEU A 55 5.72 11.35 -2.70
C LEU A 55 6.95 11.01 -3.53
N LYS A 56 7.61 12.02 -4.10
CA LYS A 56 8.84 11.85 -4.86
C LYS A 56 9.97 11.33 -3.97
N GLU A 57 10.24 11.99 -2.84
CA GLU A 57 11.28 11.58 -1.88
C GLU A 57 11.06 10.12 -1.43
N ALA A 58 9.85 9.78 -0.97
CA ALA A 58 9.52 8.43 -0.54
C ALA A 58 9.61 7.39 -1.69
N ASN A 59 9.27 7.78 -2.92
CA ASN A 59 9.40 6.87 -4.05
C ASN A 59 10.87 6.69 -4.48
N ASP A 60 11.70 7.72 -4.38
CA ASP A 60 13.14 7.63 -4.64
C ASP A 60 13.82 6.69 -3.62
N GLU A 61 13.44 6.74 -2.34
CA GLU A 61 13.90 5.78 -1.32
C GLU A 61 13.47 4.34 -1.63
N LEU A 62 12.23 4.14 -2.10
CA LEU A 62 11.76 2.82 -2.51
C LEU A 62 12.49 2.30 -3.76
N LEU A 63 12.85 3.17 -4.69
CA LEU A 63 13.65 2.79 -5.86
C LEU A 63 15.06 2.40 -5.45
N TYR A 64 15.67 3.12 -4.52
CA TYR A 64 16.97 2.75 -3.97
C TYR A 64 16.92 1.38 -3.25
N MET A 65 15.88 1.11 -2.46
CA MET A 65 15.66 -0.19 -1.86
C MET A 65 15.49 -1.30 -2.91
N LYS A 66 14.75 -1.02 -3.99
CA LYS A 66 14.59 -1.93 -5.11
C LYS A 66 15.94 -2.32 -5.72
N ASP A 67 16.79 -1.33 -6.00
CA ASP A 67 18.10 -1.56 -6.60
C ASP A 67 18.98 -2.44 -5.70
N ILE A 68 19.00 -2.18 -4.38
CA ILE A 68 19.72 -3.04 -3.41
C ILE A 68 19.20 -4.48 -3.44
N LEU A 69 17.89 -4.68 -3.49
CA LEU A 69 17.29 -6.01 -3.50
C LEU A 69 17.65 -6.76 -4.80
N GLU A 70 17.59 -6.08 -5.94
CA GLU A 70 17.93 -6.66 -7.24
C GLU A 70 19.43 -6.99 -7.34
N ASP A 71 20.32 -6.17 -6.76
CA ASP A 71 21.77 -6.44 -6.66
C ASP A 71 22.06 -7.69 -5.80
N HIS A 72 21.11 -8.12 -4.97
CA HIS A 72 21.17 -9.35 -4.19
C HIS A 72 20.35 -10.51 -4.79
N ASP A 73 20.11 -10.49 -6.08
CA ASP A 73 19.36 -11.52 -6.82
C ASP A 73 17.91 -11.70 -6.32
N VAL A 74 17.27 -10.65 -5.77
CA VAL A 74 15.87 -10.67 -5.38
C VAL A 74 15.01 -10.03 -6.48
N SER A 75 14.05 -10.80 -6.99
CA SER A 75 13.07 -10.26 -7.96
C SER A 75 12.10 -9.31 -7.25
N VAL A 76 12.04 -8.05 -7.68
CA VAL A 76 11.15 -7.06 -7.08
C VAL A 76 9.93 -6.81 -7.98
N PHE A 77 8.75 -7.09 -7.44
CA PHE A 77 7.47 -6.76 -8.07
C PHE A 77 6.93 -5.46 -7.45
N ARG A 78 6.27 -4.65 -8.27
CA ARG A 78 5.66 -3.41 -7.80
C ARG A 78 4.20 -3.34 -8.24
N PRO A 79 3.28 -2.84 -7.38
CA PRO A 79 1.90 -2.61 -7.75
C PRO A 79 1.77 -1.78 -9.04
N GLU A 80 0.71 -1.96 -9.78
CA GLU A 80 0.38 -1.06 -10.90
C GLU A 80 0.11 0.36 -10.39
N ILE A 81 0.38 1.36 -11.25
CA ILE A 81 0.09 2.75 -10.90
C ILE A 81 -1.42 2.96 -10.98
N LYS A 82 -2.00 3.36 -9.85
CA LYS A 82 -3.42 3.68 -9.72
C LYS A 82 -3.59 5.09 -9.18
N ASP A 83 -4.62 5.79 -9.63
CA ASP A 83 -4.93 7.13 -9.12
C ASP A 83 -5.84 7.03 -7.89
N TYR A 84 -5.25 7.04 -6.71
CA TYR A 84 -5.96 6.95 -5.43
C TYR A 84 -6.77 8.20 -5.08
N THR A 85 -6.65 9.29 -5.84
CA THR A 85 -7.47 10.49 -5.66
C THR A 85 -8.87 10.33 -6.23
N GLN A 86 -9.06 9.36 -7.12
CA GLN A 86 -10.37 9.02 -7.68
C GLN A 86 -11.29 8.41 -6.63
N THR A 87 -12.58 8.51 -6.88
CA THR A 87 -13.61 7.89 -6.02
C THR A 87 -14.01 6.54 -6.59
N TYR A 88 -13.97 5.53 -5.75
CA TYR A 88 -14.32 4.15 -6.05
C TYR A 88 -15.55 3.73 -5.25
N MET A 89 -16.28 2.75 -5.76
CA MET A 89 -17.40 2.14 -5.02
C MET A 89 -16.97 0.79 -4.48
N HIS A 90 -16.91 0.67 -3.14
CA HIS A 90 -16.65 -0.59 -2.46
C HIS A 90 -17.67 -0.81 -1.35
N TYR A 91 -18.25 -2.01 -1.28
CA TYR A 91 -19.24 -2.39 -0.27
C TYR A 91 -20.39 -1.37 -0.08
N GLY A 92 -20.85 -0.78 -1.19
CA GLY A 92 -21.91 0.23 -1.16
C GLY A 92 -21.51 1.63 -0.66
N SER A 93 -20.21 1.85 -0.41
CA SER A 93 -19.67 3.15 -0.01
C SER A 93 -18.83 3.77 -1.12
N MET A 94 -18.99 5.09 -1.30
CA MET A 94 -18.13 5.88 -2.18
C MET A 94 -16.92 6.36 -1.39
N VAL A 95 -15.72 5.92 -1.78
CA VAL A 95 -14.48 6.18 -1.05
C VAL A 95 -13.34 6.50 -2.01
N GLN A 96 -12.45 7.41 -1.63
CA GLN A 96 -11.18 7.59 -2.33
C GLN A 96 -10.21 6.50 -1.90
N GLY A 97 -9.28 6.12 -2.79
CA GLY A 97 -8.18 5.22 -2.44
C GLY A 97 -7.19 5.88 -1.48
N MET A 98 -6.28 5.08 -0.93
CA MET A 98 -5.25 5.56 -0.01
C MET A 98 -3.86 5.53 -0.66
N HIS A 99 -3.27 4.38 -0.86
CA HIS A 99 -1.94 4.19 -1.43
C HIS A 99 -1.68 2.70 -1.69
N SER A 100 -0.58 2.37 -2.35
CA SER A 100 -0.06 0.99 -2.44
C SER A 100 1.32 0.82 -1.77
N TYR A 101 1.63 1.66 -0.78
CA TYR A 101 2.92 1.67 -0.11
C TYR A 101 3.17 0.42 0.74
N SER A 102 2.17 -0.02 1.51
CA SER A 102 2.29 -1.09 2.50
C SER A 102 1.57 -2.36 2.07
N ALA A 103 1.99 -2.99 0.99
CA ALA A 103 1.38 -4.23 0.47
C ALA A 103 1.31 -5.36 1.52
N ARG A 104 2.31 -5.46 2.41
CA ARG A 104 2.37 -6.46 3.48
C ARG A 104 1.18 -6.41 4.46
N ASP A 105 0.54 -5.26 4.59
CA ASP A 105 -0.61 -5.12 5.51
C ASP A 105 -1.88 -5.78 4.94
N LEU A 106 -1.91 -5.99 3.64
CA LEU A 106 -3.05 -6.53 2.89
C LEU A 106 -2.81 -7.94 2.39
N LEU A 107 -1.55 -8.38 2.28
CA LEU A 107 -1.18 -9.65 1.68
C LEU A 107 -0.33 -10.46 2.64
N LEU A 108 -0.73 -11.71 2.86
CA LEU A 108 0.03 -12.70 3.63
C LEU A 108 0.40 -13.88 2.73
N SER A 109 1.69 -14.15 2.62
CA SER A 109 2.19 -15.32 1.88
C SER A 109 2.39 -16.50 2.82
N VAL A 110 1.74 -17.64 2.52
CA VAL A 110 1.86 -18.89 3.30
C VAL A 110 1.98 -20.06 2.35
N GLY A 111 3.09 -20.77 2.38
CA GLY A 111 3.35 -21.86 1.44
C GLY A 111 3.37 -21.35 0.00
N ASP A 112 2.49 -21.85 -0.82
CA ASP A 112 2.30 -21.48 -2.23
C ASP A 112 1.11 -20.56 -2.47
N MET A 113 0.50 -20.05 -1.39
CA MET A 113 -0.68 -19.18 -1.42
C MET A 113 -0.33 -17.75 -1.03
N VAL A 114 -1.10 -16.81 -1.59
CA VAL A 114 -1.21 -15.43 -1.12
C VAL A 114 -2.63 -15.23 -0.60
N ILE A 115 -2.75 -14.78 0.62
CA ILE A 115 -4.02 -14.55 1.31
C ILE A 115 -4.24 -13.04 1.38
N GLU A 116 -5.39 -12.58 0.89
CA GLU A 116 -5.85 -11.21 1.10
C GLU A 116 -6.31 -11.04 2.55
N CYS A 117 -5.67 -10.14 3.28
CA CYS A 117 -5.98 -9.87 4.67
C CYS A 117 -7.08 -8.81 4.78
N PRO A 118 -8.12 -9.04 5.60
CA PRO A 118 -9.16 -8.04 5.80
C PRO A 118 -8.58 -6.77 6.43
N THR A 119 -9.04 -5.62 5.95
CA THR A 119 -8.67 -4.31 6.50
C THR A 119 -9.93 -3.54 6.90
N PRO A 120 -9.90 -2.78 8.02
CA PRO A 120 -11.02 -1.92 8.39
C PRO A 120 -11.13 -0.67 7.51
N PHE A 121 -10.09 -0.36 6.72
CA PHE A 121 -10.07 0.79 5.81
C PHE A 121 -10.67 0.40 4.48
N ILE A 122 -11.88 0.90 4.17
CA ILE A 122 -12.54 0.65 2.88
C ILE A 122 -11.69 1.20 1.72
N SER A 123 -11.02 2.33 1.94
CA SER A 123 -10.09 2.96 0.99
C SER A 123 -8.94 2.07 0.54
N ARG A 124 -8.54 1.08 1.35
CA ARG A 124 -7.44 0.18 1.03
C ARG A 124 -7.85 -1.01 0.16
N TYR A 125 -9.14 -1.30 0.03
CA TYR A 125 -9.60 -2.36 -0.88
C TYR A 125 -9.29 -2.04 -2.35
N VAL A 126 -9.15 -0.76 -2.70
CA VAL A 126 -8.70 -0.32 -4.04
C VAL A 126 -7.29 -0.84 -4.38
N GLU A 127 -6.46 -1.12 -3.36
CA GLU A 127 -5.09 -1.59 -3.53
C GLU A 127 -5.01 -3.04 -4.04
N PHE A 128 -5.99 -3.89 -3.74
CA PHE A 128 -6.01 -5.29 -4.22
C PHE A 128 -6.13 -5.41 -5.74
N GLU A 129 -6.58 -4.35 -6.39
CA GLU A 129 -6.75 -4.29 -7.85
C GLU A 129 -5.52 -3.69 -8.56
N SER A 130 -4.42 -3.42 -7.85
CA SER A 130 -3.22 -2.76 -8.37
C SER A 130 -2.04 -3.69 -8.64
#